data_45f11c65dcc1196a4edf71ca035c4da7
#
_entry.id   45f11c65dcc1196a4edf71ca035c4da7
#
_cell.length_a   1.000
_cell.length_b   1.000
_cell.length_c   1.000
_cell.angle_alpha   90.00
_cell.angle_beta   90.00
_cell.angle_gamma   90.00
#
_symmetry.space_group_name_H-M   'P 1'
#
loop_
_entity.id
_entity.type
_entity.pdbx_description
1 polymer ?
#
loop_
_entity_poly.entity_id
_entity_poly.type
_entity_poly.pdbx_seq_one_letter_code
_entity_poly.pdbx_strand_id
1 'polypeptide(L)'
;VGGAYCTRFSSKKMVLAITRAHDEAYMDEALALAELGRGRTSPNPMVGAVLVSSGGIVVGRGYHVSASESHAEVKALSEAGLATHGATLYCTLEPCCHQGRTGPCVDRILAAGVTRVVVGTIDPNPRVHGKGVAYLRANGVQVEVGVREQTAARLNEAFSTWVLRRRPFVTMKVAMSRDGCIAATGGQRTYLTSVDANRLVHKLRSQVDAIGVGSETILVDDPKLTARGVPRVRPLTRVIFDRRLRVPPTSQVFRTLNEGPVIIFTSE
;
A
#
# COMPACT_ATOMS: atom_id res chain seq x y z
N VAL A 1 -49.90 20.87 -25.18
CA VAL A 1 -49.01 21.89 -24.54
C VAL A 1 -48.03 21.13 -23.72
N GLY A 2 -46.83 20.85 -24.28
CA GLY A 2 -45.74 20.13 -23.63
C GLY A 2 -44.79 21.15 -23.05
N GLY A 3 -44.67 21.23 -21.73
CA GLY A 3 -43.66 22.00 -21.04
C GLY A 3 -42.35 21.20 -20.87
N ALA A 4 -41.33 21.53 -21.63
CA ALA A 4 -39.99 21.02 -21.46
C ALA A 4 -39.36 21.63 -20.16
N TYR A 5 -39.22 20.85 -19.12
CA TYR A 5 -38.42 21.25 -17.96
C TYR A 5 -36.93 21.14 -18.31
N CYS A 6 -36.35 22.24 -18.74
CA CYS A 6 -34.92 22.41 -18.85
C CYS A 6 -34.36 22.71 -17.44
N THR A 7 -33.86 21.70 -16.75
CA THR A 7 -33.15 21.89 -15.48
C THR A 7 -31.81 22.58 -15.77
N ARG A 8 -31.74 23.90 -15.55
CA ARG A 8 -30.48 24.67 -15.53
C ARG A 8 -29.61 24.14 -14.39
N PHE A 9 -28.67 23.26 -14.70
CA PHE A 9 -27.57 22.99 -13.80
C PHE A 9 -26.78 24.31 -13.62
N SER A 10 -26.65 24.78 -12.38
CA SER A 10 -25.87 25.98 -12.09
C SER A 10 -24.44 25.77 -12.60
N SER A 11 -23.92 26.72 -13.37
CA SER A 11 -22.55 26.70 -13.92
C SER A 11 -21.50 26.37 -12.84
N LYS A 12 -21.73 26.83 -11.63
CA LYS A 12 -20.88 26.55 -10.45
C LYS A 12 -20.87 25.07 -10.05
N LYS A 13 -22.01 24.35 -10.14
CA LYS A 13 -22.08 22.89 -9.89
C LYS A 13 -21.37 22.10 -10.98
N MET A 14 -21.45 22.55 -12.24
CA MET A 14 -20.80 21.91 -13.37
C MET A 14 -19.26 22.09 -13.30
N VAL A 15 -18.76 23.26 -12.95
CA VAL A 15 -17.33 23.52 -12.76
C VAL A 15 -16.78 22.70 -11.60
N LEU A 16 -17.48 22.62 -10.47
CA LEU A 16 -17.08 21.78 -9.33
C LEU A 16 -17.05 20.29 -9.69
N ALA A 17 -18.00 19.81 -10.49
CA ALA A 17 -18.02 18.40 -10.94
C ALA A 17 -16.85 18.08 -11.89
N ILE A 18 -16.51 18.99 -12.81
CA ILE A 18 -15.37 18.83 -13.71
C ILE A 18 -14.05 18.83 -12.92
N THR A 19 -13.88 19.74 -11.97
CA THR A 19 -12.69 19.80 -11.11
C THR A 19 -12.53 18.50 -10.31
N ARG A 20 -13.62 17.98 -9.73
CA ARG A 20 -13.59 16.75 -8.97
C ARG A 20 -13.22 15.52 -9.82
N ALA A 21 -13.73 15.43 -11.04
CA ALA A 21 -13.39 14.35 -11.96
C ALA A 21 -11.90 14.37 -12.34
N HIS A 22 -11.31 15.55 -12.52
CA HIS A 22 -9.87 15.69 -12.75
C HIS A 22 -9.06 15.31 -11.51
N ASP A 23 -9.47 15.76 -10.32
CA ASP A 23 -8.81 15.39 -9.08
C ASP A 23 -8.83 13.86 -8.85
N GLU A 24 -9.94 13.22 -9.16
CA GLU A 24 -10.06 11.76 -9.07
C GLU A 24 -9.12 11.05 -10.06
N ALA A 25 -9.01 11.54 -11.29
CA ALA A 25 -8.12 10.95 -12.30
C ALA A 25 -6.63 11.04 -11.91
N TYR A 26 -6.17 12.21 -11.42
CA TYR A 26 -4.80 12.37 -10.94
C TYR A 26 -4.53 11.58 -9.66
N MET A 27 -5.53 11.47 -8.78
CA MET A 27 -5.40 10.62 -7.59
C MET A 27 -5.35 9.13 -7.96
N ASP A 28 -6.09 8.69 -8.97
CA ASP A 28 -6.02 7.31 -9.49
C ASP A 28 -4.61 7.01 -10.06
N GLU A 29 -3.99 7.99 -10.74
CA GLU A 29 -2.59 7.88 -11.19
C GLU A 29 -1.63 7.80 -9.99
N ALA A 30 -1.80 8.64 -8.97
CA ALA A 30 -0.99 8.58 -7.75
C ALA A 30 -1.14 7.24 -7.02
N LEU A 31 -2.35 6.67 -6.96
CA LEU A 31 -2.61 5.34 -6.40
C LEU A 31 -1.92 4.23 -7.18
N ALA A 32 -1.94 4.30 -8.52
CA ALA A 32 -1.23 3.35 -9.38
C ALA A 32 0.29 3.40 -9.15
N LEU A 33 0.86 4.60 -8.97
CA LEU A 33 2.27 4.78 -8.61
C LEU A 33 2.57 4.18 -7.22
N ALA A 34 1.71 4.42 -6.23
CA ALA A 34 1.89 3.88 -4.89
C ALA A 34 1.94 2.33 -4.88
N GLU A 35 1.15 1.67 -5.73
CA GLU A 35 1.15 0.21 -5.90
C GLU A 35 2.52 -0.35 -6.32
N LEU A 36 3.36 0.41 -7.00
CA LEU A 36 4.72 -0.01 -7.36
C LEU A 36 5.62 -0.24 -6.12
N GLY A 37 5.26 0.35 -4.98
CA GLY A 37 5.90 0.14 -3.69
C GLY A 37 5.51 -1.15 -2.97
N ARG A 38 4.52 -1.90 -3.48
CA ARG A 38 3.99 -3.10 -2.83
C ARG A 38 5.06 -4.17 -2.60
N GLY A 39 5.14 -4.63 -1.35
CA GLY A 39 6.14 -5.60 -0.92
C GLY A 39 7.56 -5.03 -0.69
N ARG A 40 7.75 -3.72 -0.86
CA ARG A 40 9.06 -3.03 -0.73
C ARG A 40 9.13 -2.06 0.43
N THR A 41 8.05 -1.33 0.70
CA THR A 41 8.06 -0.16 1.61
C THR A 41 8.03 -0.50 3.09
N SER A 42 7.51 -1.69 3.49
CA SER A 42 7.35 -2.05 4.90
C SER A 42 8.64 -1.81 5.71
N PRO A 43 8.55 -1.23 6.92
CA PRO A 43 7.32 -0.95 7.67
C PRO A 43 6.60 0.36 7.28
N ASN A 44 7.09 1.10 6.29
CA ASN A 44 6.51 2.36 5.83
C ASN A 44 5.27 2.13 4.95
N PRO A 45 4.37 3.12 4.84
CA PRO A 45 3.23 3.04 3.95
C PRO A 45 3.63 3.10 2.47
N MET A 46 2.78 2.58 1.61
CA MET A 46 2.85 2.82 0.17
C MET A 46 2.26 4.20 -0.13
N VAL A 47 3.07 5.06 -0.73
CA VAL A 47 2.67 6.43 -1.09
C VAL A 47 3.02 6.71 -2.54
N GLY A 48 2.10 7.32 -3.25
CA GLY A 48 2.31 7.85 -4.58
C GLY A 48 1.96 9.33 -4.64
N ALA A 49 2.64 10.05 -5.51
CA ALA A 49 2.45 11.47 -5.69
C ALA A 49 2.52 11.86 -7.18
N VAL A 50 1.62 12.75 -7.58
CA VAL A 50 1.59 13.35 -8.93
C VAL A 50 1.54 14.85 -8.77
N LEU A 51 2.40 15.56 -9.49
CA LEU A 51 2.43 17.02 -9.52
C LEU A 51 1.91 17.51 -10.87
N VAL A 52 0.93 18.39 -10.82
CA VAL A 52 0.24 18.94 -12.00
C VAL A 52 0.43 20.46 -12.02
N SER A 53 0.95 20.98 -13.13
CA SER A 53 1.11 22.42 -13.32
C SER A 53 -0.22 23.16 -13.34
N SER A 54 -0.20 24.49 -13.20
CA SER A 54 -1.38 25.35 -13.33
C SER A 54 -2.09 25.22 -14.70
N GLY A 55 -1.38 24.75 -15.72
CA GLY A 55 -1.92 24.43 -17.05
C GLY A 55 -2.54 23.03 -17.19
N GLY A 56 -2.62 22.23 -16.12
CA GLY A 56 -3.20 20.89 -16.16
C GLY A 56 -2.27 19.80 -16.72
N ILE A 57 -0.99 20.07 -16.84
CA ILE A 57 0.01 19.12 -17.35
C ILE A 57 0.71 18.44 -16.19
N VAL A 58 0.83 17.12 -16.20
CA VAL A 58 1.62 16.37 -15.21
C VAL A 58 3.11 16.66 -15.43
N VAL A 59 3.76 17.25 -14.44
CA VAL A 59 5.15 17.69 -14.47
C VAL A 59 6.07 16.89 -13.56
N GLY A 60 5.52 16.09 -12.68
CA GLY A 60 6.32 15.22 -11.82
C GLY A 60 5.52 14.05 -11.24
N ARG A 61 6.20 12.93 -11.07
CA ARG A 61 5.69 11.68 -10.52
C ARG A 61 6.62 11.15 -9.45
N GLY A 62 6.08 10.51 -8.44
CA GLY A 62 6.89 9.88 -7.42
C GLY A 62 6.13 8.79 -6.68
N TYR A 63 6.86 7.80 -6.22
CA TYR A 63 6.34 6.83 -5.28
C TYR A 63 7.42 6.43 -4.26
N HIS A 64 6.99 6.00 -3.09
CA HIS A 64 7.88 5.52 -2.05
C HIS A 64 8.39 4.12 -2.43
N VAL A 65 9.66 4.01 -2.79
CA VAL A 65 10.26 2.76 -3.30
C VAL A 65 10.64 1.81 -2.16
N SER A 66 11.24 2.35 -1.10
CA SER A 66 11.70 1.58 0.06
C SER A 66 11.86 2.47 1.28
N ALA A 67 11.93 1.86 2.47
CA ALA A 67 12.03 2.59 3.74
C ALA A 67 13.30 3.46 3.90
N SER A 68 14.31 3.27 3.04
CA SER A 68 15.57 4.04 3.06
C SER A 68 15.60 5.20 2.06
N GLU A 69 14.60 5.30 1.18
CA GLU A 69 14.57 6.29 0.12
C GLU A 69 13.66 7.48 0.43
N SER A 70 13.78 8.52 -0.41
CA SER A 70 12.93 9.72 -0.35
C SER A 70 11.45 9.38 -0.51
N HIS A 71 10.60 10.15 0.14
CA HIS A 71 9.15 10.03 0.02
C HIS A 71 8.65 10.39 -1.38
N ALA A 72 7.44 9.94 -1.70
CA ALA A 72 6.81 10.12 -3.01
C ALA A 72 6.73 11.60 -3.43
N GLU A 73 6.35 12.46 -2.50
CA GLU A 73 6.20 13.91 -2.71
C GLU A 73 7.54 14.54 -3.12
N VAL A 74 8.63 14.19 -2.42
CA VAL A 74 9.98 14.69 -2.72
C VAL A 74 10.44 14.25 -4.09
N LYS A 75 10.14 13.00 -4.50
CA LYS A 75 10.46 12.49 -5.83
C LYS A 75 9.69 13.24 -6.91
N ALA A 76 8.38 13.44 -6.75
CA ALA A 76 7.55 14.18 -7.68
C ALA A 76 8.02 15.65 -7.84
N LEU A 77 8.35 16.31 -6.72
CA LEU A 77 8.90 17.67 -6.73
C LEU A 77 10.26 17.74 -7.42
N SER A 78 11.12 16.74 -7.19
CA SER A 78 12.45 16.69 -7.82
C SER A 78 12.37 16.47 -9.33
N GLU A 79 11.44 15.64 -9.80
CA GLU A 79 11.20 15.42 -11.25
C GLU A 79 10.68 16.68 -11.93
N ALA A 80 9.79 17.41 -11.27
CA ALA A 80 9.19 18.63 -11.82
C ALA A 80 10.19 19.82 -11.91
N GLY A 81 11.19 19.85 -11.06
CA GLY A 81 12.18 20.94 -11.02
C GLY A 81 11.54 22.31 -10.86
N LEU A 82 11.75 23.22 -11.79
CA LEU A 82 11.19 24.59 -11.75
C LEU A 82 9.68 24.66 -12.02
N ALA A 83 9.06 23.61 -12.54
CA ALA A 83 7.63 23.57 -12.84
C ALA A 83 6.74 23.33 -11.61
N THR A 84 7.32 23.33 -10.40
CA THR A 84 6.59 23.15 -9.15
C THR A 84 5.79 24.37 -8.71
N HIS A 85 6.24 25.57 -9.09
CA HIS A 85 5.62 26.82 -8.64
C HIS A 85 4.20 26.96 -9.18
N GLY A 86 3.23 27.22 -8.29
CA GLY A 86 1.81 27.33 -8.64
C GLY A 86 1.12 26.00 -8.98
N ALA A 87 1.81 24.88 -8.85
CA ALA A 87 1.30 23.53 -9.16
C ALA A 87 0.33 23.00 -8.09
N THR A 88 -0.40 21.94 -8.46
CA THR A 88 -1.21 21.12 -7.57
C THR A 88 -0.50 19.77 -7.35
N LEU A 89 -0.29 19.41 -6.09
CA LEU A 89 0.25 18.11 -5.69
C LEU A 89 -0.89 17.18 -5.27
N TYR A 90 -0.97 16.01 -5.90
CA TYR A 90 -1.83 14.91 -5.50
C TYR A 90 -0.98 13.89 -4.76
N CYS A 91 -1.34 13.52 -3.53
CA CYS A 91 -0.67 12.47 -2.78
C CYS A 91 -1.68 11.53 -2.10
N THR A 92 -1.39 10.25 -2.15
CA THR A 92 -2.31 9.21 -1.67
C THR A 92 -2.45 9.18 -0.16
N LEU A 93 -1.48 9.73 0.56
CA LEU A 93 -1.44 9.83 2.02
C LEU A 93 -1.04 11.24 2.43
N GLU A 94 -1.50 11.69 3.58
CA GLU A 94 -1.14 12.98 4.17
C GLU A 94 0.37 13.19 4.21
N PRO A 95 0.91 14.33 3.70
CA PRO A 95 2.33 14.65 3.77
C PRO A 95 2.84 14.75 5.22
N CYS A 96 3.98 14.14 5.49
CA CYS A 96 4.56 14.13 6.83
C CYS A 96 5.04 15.52 7.27
N CYS A 97 4.81 15.84 8.55
CA CYS A 97 5.15 17.11 9.20
C CYS A 97 6.19 16.93 10.34
N HIS A 98 6.72 15.74 10.53
CA HIS A 98 7.71 15.48 11.58
C HIS A 98 9.09 15.20 10.99
N GLN A 99 10.14 15.52 11.76
CA GLN A 99 11.51 15.19 11.41
C GLN A 99 11.68 13.67 11.50
N GLY A 100 11.95 13.04 10.36
CA GLY A 100 12.31 11.64 10.24
C GLY A 100 13.76 11.47 9.81
N ARG A 101 14.06 10.46 9.02
CA ARG A 101 15.37 10.29 8.36
C ARG A 101 15.64 11.38 7.32
N THR A 102 14.57 11.85 6.69
CA THR A 102 14.55 13.00 5.79
C THR A 102 13.70 14.10 6.44
N GLY A 103 13.94 15.36 6.07
CA GLY A 103 13.14 16.47 6.54
C GLY A 103 11.65 16.31 6.15
N PRO A 104 10.73 17.04 6.83
CA PRO A 104 9.30 16.96 6.60
C PRO A 104 8.93 17.24 5.14
N CYS A 105 8.02 16.46 4.57
CA CYS A 105 7.53 16.69 3.21
C CYS A 105 6.79 18.02 3.09
N VAL A 106 6.08 18.47 4.14
CA VAL A 106 5.37 19.75 4.14
C VAL A 106 6.29 20.92 3.89
N ASP A 107 7.52 20.95 4.44
CA ASP A 107 8.49 22.01 4.22
C ASP A 107 9.00 22.04 2.78
N ARG A 108 9.21 20.85 2.19
CA ARG A 108 9.60 20.71 0.78
C ARG A 108 8.51 21.19 -0.17
N ILE A 109 7.24 20.89 0.14
CA ILE A 109 6.06 21.33 -0.61
C ILE A 109 5.97 22.86 -0.60
N LEU A 110 6.13 23.49 0.57
CA LEU A 110 6.12 24.95 0.71
C LEU A 110 7.27 25.61 -0.03
N ALA A 111 8.49 25.10 0.15
CA ALA A 111 9.69 25.64 -0.50
C ALA A 111 9.61 25.53 -2.04
N ALA A 112 8.90 24.55 -2.55
CA ALA A 112 8.66 24.35 -4.00
C ALA A 112 7.59 25.29 -4.59
N GLY A 113 6.90 26.09 -3.78
CA GLY A 113 5.86 27.02 -4.23
C GLY A 113 4.58 26.34 -4.72
N VAL A 114 4.29 25.13 -4.25
CA VAL A 114 3.02 24.44 -4.52
C VAL A 114 1.88 25.20 -3.87
N THR A 115 0.80 25.46 -4.61
CA THR A 115 -0.33 26.27 -4.13
C THR A 115 -1.55 25.47 -3.71
N ARG A 116 -1.66 24.21 -4.17
CA ARG A 116 -2.76 23.30 -3.83
C ARG A 116 -2.23 21.89 -3.57
N VAL A 117 -2.76 21.23 -2.55
CA VAL A 117 -2.48 19.82 -2.24
C VAL A 117 -3.79 19.06 -2.14
N VAL A 118 -3.89 17.94 -2.84
CA VAL A 118 -5.02 17.02 -2.79
C VAL A 118 -4.54 15.73 -2.15
N VAL A 119 -5.17 15.37 -1.04
CA VAL A 119 -4.79 14.23 -0.19
C VAL A 119 -5.83 13.13 -0.31
N GLY A 120 -5.38 11.89 -0.58
CA GLY A 120 -6.27 10.73 -0.63
C GLY A 120 -6.85 10.41 0.74
N THR A 121 -6.01 10.19 1.73
CA THR A 121 -6.43 9.90 3.11
C THR A 121 -5.48 10.52 4.14
N ILE A 122 -6.00 10.80 5.33
CA ILE A 122 -5.22 11.25 6.48
C ILE A 122 -4.31 10.11 6.97
N ASP A 123 -3.10 10.45 7.38
CA ASP A 123 -2.17 9.48 7.96
C ASP A 123 -2.71 8.97 9.31
N PRO A 124 -2.88 7.64 9.50
CA PRO A 124 -3.34 7.08 10.76
C PRO A 124 -2.32 7.24 11.90
N ASN A 125 -1.06 7.60 11.59
CA ASN A 125 -0.01 7.78 12.58
C ASN A 125 -0.30 9.00 13.48
N PRO A 126 -0.45 8.85 14.81
CA PRO A 126 -0.74 9.96 15.72
C PRO A 126 0.28 11.10 15.69
N ARG A 127 1.49 10.84 15.20
CA ARG A 127 2.52 11.87 15.01
C ARG A 127 2.21 12.81 13.85
N VAL A 128 1.45 12.35 12.86
CA VAL A 128 1.07 13.10 11.64
C VAL A 128 -0.40 13.52 11.72
N HIS A 129 -1.29 12.61 11.69
CA HIS A 129 -2.76 12.65 11.81
C HIS A 129 -3.38 14.05 11.76
N GLY A 130 -3.54 14.60 10.57
CA GLY A 130 -4.13 15.93 10.32
C GLY A 130 -3.18 17.10 10.53
N LYS A 131 -2.01 16.91 11.12
CA LYS A 131 -1.06 18.00 11.42
C LYS A 131 -0.35 18.51 10.15
N GLY A 132 -0.06 17.62 9.19
CA GLY A 132 0.49 17.99 7.89
C GLY A 132 -0.46 18.84 7.09
N VAL A 133 -1.74 18.45 7.05
CA VAL A 133 -2.81 19.22 6.42
C VAL A 133 -2.98 20.59 7.10
N ALA A 134 -3.03 20.63 8.44
CA ALA A 134 -3.16 21.87 9.20
C ALA A 134 -1.98 22.81 8.95
N TYR A 135 -0.76 22.27 8.93
CA TYR A 135 0.45 23.03 8.68
C TYR A 135 0.47 23.67 7.29
N LEU A 136 0.13 22.90 6.25
CA LEU A 136 0.04 23.42 4.88
C LEU A 136 -1.01 24.53 4.76
N ARG A 137 -2.21 24.34 5.33
CA ARG A 137 -3.28 25.35 5.34
C ARG A 137 -2.85 26.63 6.06
N ALA A 138 -2.19 26.51 7.20
CA ALA A 138 -1.69 27.66 7.97
C ALA A 138 -0.63 28.48 7.18
N ASN A 139 0.05 27.85 6.22
CA ASN A 139 1.03 28.49 5.34
C ASN A 139 0.47 28.86 3.95
N GLY A 140 -0.87 28.99 3.82
CA GLY A 140 -1.52 29.52 2.61
C GLY A 140 -1.76 28.53 1.49
N VAL A 141 -1.46 27.23 1.68
CA VAL A 141 -1.72 26.18 0.68
C VAL A 141 -3.19 25.74 0.76
N GLN A 142 -3.86 25.66 -0.37
CA GLN A 142 -5.20 25.07 -0.44
C GLN A 142 -5.08 23.55 -0.26
N VAL A 143 -5.78 22.97 0.71
CA VAL A 143 -5.72 21.52 0.95
C VAL A 143 -7.11 20.90 0.90
N GLU A 144 -7.31 19.99 -0.03
CA GLU A 144 -8.48 19.10 -0.14
C GLU A 144 -8.12 17.70 0.36
N VAL A 145 -9.03 17.05 1.07
CA VAL A 145 -8.81 15.72 1.66
C VAL A 145 -9.97 14.80 1.29
N GLY A 146 -9.70 13.53 1.08
CA GLY A 146 -10.71 12.50 0.87
C GLY A 146 -11.00 12.16 -0.60
N VAL A 147 -10.15 12.61 -1.52
CA VAL A 147 -10.26 12.19 -2.93
C VAL A 147 -9.78 10.74 -3.06
N ARG A 148 -10.67 9.85 -3.51
CA ARG A 148 -10.44 8.37 -3.53
C ARG A 148 -10.11 7.79 -2.14
N GLU A 149 -10.64 8.36 -1.08
CA GLU A 149 -10.30 8.03 0.30
C GLU A 149 -10.32 6.54 0.63
N GLN A 150 -11.40 5.84 0.25
CA GLN A 150 -11.52 4.41 0.52
C GLN A 150 -10.41 3.58 -0.15
N THR A 151 -10.05 3.92 -1.39
CA THR A 151 -8.99 3.24 -2.13
C THR A 151 -7.62 3.53 -1.51
N ALA A 152 -7.36 4.78 -1.16
CA ALA A 152 -6.12 5.20 -0.49
C ALA A 152 -5.96 4.54 0.90
N ALA A 153 -7.04 4.45 1.68
CA ALA A 153 -7.04 3.78 2.97
C ALA A 153 -6.79 2.27 2.85
N ARG A 154 -7.46 1.59 1.89
CA ARG A 154 -7.27 0.15 1.63
C ARG A 154 -5.85 -0.18 1.17
N LEU A 155 -5.23 0.68 0.37
CA LEU A 155 -3.85 0.52 -0.06
C LEU A 155 -2.90 0.30 1.13
N ASN A 156 -3.12 1.03 2.22
CA ASN A 156 -2.28 1.04 3.41
C ASN A 156 -2.92 0.35 4.64
N GLU A 157 -3.85 -0.59 4.44
CA GLU A 157 -4.57 -1.25 5.54
C GLU A 157 -3.63 -2.00 6.50
N ALA A 158 -2.57 -2.63 5.97
CA ALA A 158 -1.56 -3.32 6.77
C ALA A 158 -0.77 -2.33 7.65
N PHE A 159 -0.34 -1.21 7.08
CA PHE A 159 0.33 -0.12 7.80
C PHE A 159 -0.58 0.47 8.88
N SER A 160 -1.82 0.79 8.54
CA SER A 160 -2.82 1.34 9.47
C SER A 160 -3.10 0.39 10.63
N THR A 161 -3.23 -0.91 10.36
CA THR A 161 -3.44 -1.94 11.40
C THR A 161 -2.26 -1.99 12.36
N TRP A 162 -1.02 -1.94 11.86
CA TRP A 162 0.17 -1.92 12.70
C TRP A 162 0.26 -0.66 13.55
N VAL A 163 0.06 0.50 12.94
CA VAL A 163 0.19 1.79 13.64
C VAL A 163 -0.86 1.96 14.74
N LEU A 164 -2.13 1.63 14.43
CA LEU A 164 -3.26 1.86 15.33
C LEU A 164 -3.45 0.73 16.36
N ARG A 165 -3.17 -0.52 15.97
CA ARG A 165 -3.51 -1.69 16.78
C ARG A 165 -2.31 -2.46 17.32
N ARG A 166 -1.11 -2.12 16.90
CA ARG A 166 0.15 -2.79 17.27
C ARG A 166 0.13 -4.30 17.06
N ARG A 167 -0.57 -4.75 16.03
CA ARG A 167 -0.63 -6.16 15.62
C ARG A 167 -0.49 -6.28 14.10
N PRO A 168 -0.04 -7.41 13.57
CA PRO A 168 0.02 -7.62 12.13
C PRO A 168 -1.38 -7.57 11.51
N PHE A 169 -1.43 -7.13 10.26
CA PHE A 169 -2.57 -7.36 9.38
C PHE A 169 -2.48 -8.78 8.84
N VAL A 170 -3.51 -9.59 9.10
CA VAL A 170 -3.52 -11.00 8.72
C VAL A 170 -4.45 -11.23 7.54
N THR A 171 -3.90 -11.79 6.47
CA THR A 171 -4.66 -12.27 5.32
C THR A 171 -4.68 -13.79 5.33
N MET A 172 -5.86 -14.40 5.43
CA MET A 172 -6.01 -15.84 5.34
C MET A 172 -6.22 -16.26 3.87
N LYS A 173 -5.36 -17.17 3.38
CA LYS A 173 -5.52 -17.82 2.07
C LYS A 173 -5.87 -19.28 2.26
N VAL A 174 -6.99 -19.72 1.73
CA VAL A 174 -7.44 -21.11 1.75
C VAL A 174 -7.61 -21.61 0.31
N ALA A 175 -7.15 -22.83 0.02
CA ALA A 175 -7.58 -23.58 -1.15
C ALA A 175 -8.70 -24.54 -0.72
N MET A 176 -9.83 -24.52 -1.41
CA MET A 176 -11.01 -25.25 -1.02
C MET A 176 -11.69 -25.79 -2.26
N SER A 177 -12.19 -27.02 -2.22
CA SER A 177 -13.03 -27.59 -3.24
C SER A 177 -14.44 -26.98 -3.21
N ARG A 178 -15.26 -27.26 -4.21
CA ARG A 178 -16.61 -26.70 -4.31
C ARG A 178 -17.54 -27.12 -3.16
N ASP A 179 -17.31 -28.30 -2.60
CA ASP A 179 -18.01 -28.86 -1.45
C ASP A 179 -17.39 -28.47 -0.10
N GLY A 180 -16.42 -27.54 -0.09
CA GLY A 180 -15.86 -26.98 1.14
C GLY A 180 -14.68 -27.74 1.74
N CYS A 181 -14.16 -28.77 1.06
CA CYS A 181 -13.03 -29.56 1.56
C CYS A 181 -11.68 -28.93 1.22
N ILE A 182 -10.71 -28.97 2.13
CA ILE A 182 -9.35 -28.45 1.96
C ILE A 182 -8.35 -29.54 1.53
N ALA A 183 -8.73 -30.81 1.62
CA ALA A 183 -7.95 -31.97 1.20
C ALA A 183 -8.89 -33.12 0.81
N ALA A 184 -8.38 -34.10 0.06
CA ALA A 184 -9.07 -35.36 -0.16
C ALA A 184 -9.03 -36.26 1.08
N THR A 185 -9.84 -37.31 1.09
CA THR A 185 -9.87 -38.32 2.15
C THR A 185 -8.48 -38.94 2.35
N GLY A 186 -8.10 -39.20 3.62
CA GLY A 186 -6.83 -39.87 3.94
C GLY A 186 -5.67 -38.93 4.28
N GLY A 187 -5.90 -37.59 4.38
CA GLY A 187 -4.89 -36.62 4.88
C GLY A 187 -3.67 -36.43 3.97
N GLN A 188 -3.74 -36.89 2.73
CA GLN A 188 -2.66 -36.74 1.76
C GLN A 188 -2.72 -35.36 1.09
N ARG A 189 -1.55 -34.89 0.64
CA ARG A 189 -1.43 -33.67 -0.14
C ARG A 189 -2.33 -33.71 -1.37
N THR A 190 -3.22 -32.72 -1.49
CA THR A 190 -4.18 -32.62 -2.60
C THR A 190 -4.00 -31.31 -3.34
N TYR A 191 -3.88 -31.38 -4.65
CA TYR A 191 -3.78 -30.19 -5.51
C TYR A 191 -5.19 -29.74 -5.92
N LEU A 192 -5.69 -28.70 -5.26
CA LEU A 192 -7.05 -28.15 -5.49
C LEU A 192 -7.07 -26.96 -6.45
N THR A 193 -5.90 -26.42 -6.80
CA THR A 193 -5.81 -25.15 -7.53
C THR A 193 -5.02 -25.29 -8.81
N SER A 194 -5.37 -24.47 -9.82
CA SER A 194 -4.68 -24.41 -11.10
C SER A 194 -3.26 -23.84 -10.98
N VAL A 195 -2.47 -23.99 -12.04
CA VAL A 195 -1.13 -23.38 -12.16
C VAL A 195 -1.21 -21.86 -12.02
N ASP A 196 -2.22 -21.21 -12.61
CA ASP A 196 -2.40 -19.75 -12.54
C ASP A 196 -2.77 -19.29 -11.13
N ALA A 197 -3.62 -20.03 -10.41
CA ALA A 197 -3.88 -19.77 -9.01
C ALA A 197 -2.61 -19.90 -8.15
N ASN A 198 -1.75 -20.87 -8.44
CA ASN A 198 -0.45 -21.00 -7.76
C ASN A 198 0.50 -19.83 -8.07
N ARG A 199 0.52 -19.31 -9.30
CA ARG A 199 1.27 -18.08 -9.65
C ARG A 199 0.79 -16.89 -8.82
N LEU A 200 -0.53 -16.71 -8.66
CA LEU A 200 -1.10 -15.68 -7.81
C LEU A 200 -0.67 -15.84 -6.35
N VAL A 201 -0.66 -17.06 -5.82
CA VAL A 201 -0.17 -17.34 -4.45
C VAL A 201 1.29 -16.92 -4.30
N HIS A 202 2.16 -17.21 -5.26
CA HIS A 202 3.55 -16.77 -5.22
C HIS A 202 3.68 -15.25 -5.32
N LYS A 203 2.84 -14.58 -6.12
CA LYS A 203 2.76 -13.11 -6.15
C LYS A 203 2.34 -12.55 -4.78
N LEU A 204 1.33 -13.10 -4.13
CA LEU A 204 0.94 -12.70 -2.77
C LEU A 204 2.08 -12.88 -1.77
N ARG A 205 2.78 -14.02 -1.82
CA ARG A 205 3.96 -14.27 -0.97
C ARG A 205 5.08 -13.26 -1.19
N SER A 206 5.26 -12.75 -2.39
CA SER A 206 6.27 -11.72 -2.66
C SER A 206 5.93 -10.36 -2.06
N GLN A 207 4.68 -10.13 -1.66
CA GLN A 207 4.15 -8.85 -1.21
C GLN A 207 3.99 -8.74 0.32
N VAL A 208 4.01 -9.88 1.04
CA VAL A 208 3.83 -9.90 2.51
C VAL A 208 5.17 -9.98 3.25
N ASP A 209 5.20 -9.58 4.52
CA ASP A 209 6.38 -9.65 5.37
C ASP A 209 6.64 -11.07 5.87
N ALA A 210 5.57 -11.80 6.17
CA ALA A 210 5.64 -13.16 6.68
C ALA A 210 4.55 -14.05 6.09
N ILE A 211 4.83 -15.37 6.05
CA ILE A 211 3.86 -16.43 5.80
C ILE A 211 3.79 -17.34 7.01
N GLY A 212 2.58 -17.60 7.52
CA GLY A 212 2.35 -18.49 8.66
C GLY A 212 1.59 -19.73 8.27
N VAL A 213 1.99 -20.89 8.83
CA VAL A 213 1.30 -22.19 8.69
C VAL A 213 1.29 -22.95 10.01
N GLY A 214 0.34 -23.86 10.17
CA GLY A 214 0.36 -24.85 11.24
C GLY A 214 1.38 -25.97 10.98
N SER A 215 1.82 -26.67 12.05
CA SER A 215 2.76 -27.79 11.95
C SER A 215 2.29 -28.90 11.01
N GLU A 216 0.99 -29.16 10.95
CA GLU A 216 0.44 -30.20 10.07
C GLU A 216 0.75 -29.93 8.59
N THR A 217 0.70 -28.66 8.15
CA THR A 217 1.10 -28.29 6.79
C THR A 217 2.55 -28.66 6.50
N ILE A 218 3.45 -28.51 7.47
CA ILE A 218 4.86 -28.91 7.30
C ILE A 218 5.00 -30.43 7.25
N LEU A 219 4.30 -31.12 8.13
CA LEU A 219 4.37 -32.58 8.24
C LEU A 219 3.83 -33.30 6.98
N VAL A 220 2.75 -32.77 6.39
CA VAL A 220 2.09 -33.39 5.24
C VAL A 220 2.71 -32.93 3.92
N ASP A 221 2.92 -31.63 3.75
CA ASP A 221 3.31 -31.05 2.45
C ASP A 221 4.81 -30.81 2.30
N ASP A 222 5.55 -30.77 3.42
CA ASP A 222 6.97 -30.39 3.50
C ASP A 222 7.33 -29.19 2.59
N PRO A 223 6.64 -28.03 2.74
CA PRO A 223 6.79 -26.92 1.83
C PRO A 223 8.00 -26.05 2.19
N LYS A 224 8.65 -25.46 1.19
CA LYS A 224 9.68 -24.42 1.41
C LYS A 224 9.13 -23.11 1.96
N LEU A 225 7.84 -22.80 1.75
CA LEU A 225 7.16 -21.55 2.10
C LEU A 225 7.82 -20.31 1.48
N THR A 226 8.41 -20.42 0.32
CA THR A 226 9.09 -19.34 -0.40
C THR A 226 8.22 -18.73 -1.50
N ALA A 227 8.56 -17.53 -1.95
CA ALA A 227 8.02 -16.92 -3.16
C ALA A 227 8.89 -17.33 -4.36
N ARG A 228 8.31 -18.00 -5.35
CA ARG A 228 9.04 -18.53 -6.52
C ARG A 228 8.46 -17.98 -7.83
N GLY A 229 9.33 -17.75 -8.83
CA GLY A 229 8.93 -17.25 -10.14
C GLY A 229 8.42 -15.79 -10.13
N VAL A 230 8.66 -15.06 -9.05
CA VAL A 230 8.30 -13.63 -8.89
C VAL A 230 9.43 -12.90 -8.18
N PRO A 231 9.72 -11.65 -8.55
CA PRO A 231 10.74 -10.86 -7.87
C PRO A 231 10.32 -10.56 -6.43
N ARG A 232 11.27 -10.64 -5.51
CA ARG A 232 11.11 -10.24 -4.13
C ARG A 232 12.36 -9.49 -3.65
N VAL A 233 12.16 -8.36 -3.02
CA VAL A 233 13.26 -7.48 -2.58
C VAL A 233 13.67 -7.75 -1.14
N ARG A 234 12.72 -8.15 -0.28
CA ARG A 234 12.96 -8.39 1.14
C ARG A 234 12.81 -9.87 1.49
N PRO A 235 13.60 -10.42 2.43
CA PRO A 235 13.44 -11.79 2.90
C PRO A 235 12.00 -12.06 3.39
N LEU A 236 11.44 -13.24 3.08
CA LEU A 236 10.13 -13.67 3.56
C LEU A 236 10.31 -14.42 4.87
N THR A 237 9.78 -13.87 5.96
CA THR A 237 9.76 -14.59 7.25
C THR A 237 8.76 -15.73 7.16
N ARG A 238 9.20 -16.93 7.56
CA ARG A 238 8.37 -18.13 7.58
C ARG A 238 8.04 -18.49 9.03
N VAL A 239 6.76 -18.50 9.35
CA VAL A 239 6.25 -18.70 10.70
C VAL A 239 5.57 -20.05 10.78
N ILE A 240 5.94 -20.87 11.75
CA ILE A 240 5.38 -22.20 12.00
C ILE A 240 4.73 -22.17 13.38
N PHE A 241 3.43 -22.45 13.44
CA PHE A 241 2.72 -22.65 14.70
C PHE A 241 2.77 -24.12 15.06
N ASP A 242 3.74 -24.51 15.90
CA ASP A 242 4.00 -25.90 16.30
C ASP A 242 4.05 -26.04 17.81
N ARG A 243 2.89 -26.11 18.43
CA ARG A 243 2.74 -26.17 19.87
C ARG A 243 3.55 -27.31 20.52
N ARG A 244 3.77 -28.42 19.84
CA ARG A 244 4.40 -29.64 20.38
C ARG A 244 5.79 -29.92 19.82
N LEU A 245 6.36 -29.00 19.02
CA LEU A 245 7.65 -29.19 18.36
C LEU A 245 7.75 -30.51 17.57
N ARG A 246 6.71 -30.81 16.77
CA ARG A 246 6.64 -32.04 15.97
C ARG A 246 7.36 -31.93 14.63
N VAL A 247 7.63 -30.70 14.17
CA VAL A 247 8.25 -30.46 12.86
C VAL A 247 9.69 -30.93 12.87
N PRO A 248 10.07 -31.89 11.98
CA PRO A 248 11.43 -32.40 11.94
C PRO A 248 12.44 -31.33 11.52
N PRO A 249 13.65 -31.28 12.10
CA PRO A 249 14.73 -30.39 11.66
C PRO A 249 15.16 -30.62 10.20
N THR A 250 14.83 -31.77 9.64
CA THR A 250 15.11 -32.15 8.25
C THR A 250 14.15 -31.58 7.23
N SER A 251 13.05 -30.91 7.66
CA SER A 251 12.04 -30.33 6.77
C SER A 251 12.64 -29.28 5.80
N GLN A 252 12.08 -29.20 4.59
CA GLN A 252 12.58 -28.30 3.52
C GLN A 252 12.63 -26.83 3.95
N VAL A 253 11.74 -26.40 4.82
CA VAL A 253 11.72 -25.03 5.35
C VAL A 253 13.02 -24.66 6.04
N PHE A 254 13.68 -25.58 6.74
CA PHE A 254 14.98 -25.36 7.40
C PHE A 254 16.16 -25.46 6.45
N ARG A 255 16.03 -26.22 5.36
CA ARG A 255 17.08 -26.34 4.34
C ARG A 255 17.21 -25.10 3.48
N THR A 256 16.27 -24.16 3.56
CA THR A 256 16.20 -22.92 2.77
C THR A 256 16.32 -21.67 3.64
N LEU A 257 17.09 -21.71 4.74
CA LEU A 257 17.29 -20.57 5.65
C LEU A 257 17.93 -19.37 4.97
N ASN A 258 18.71 -19.59 3.92
CA ASN A 258 19.26 -18.53 3.07
C ASN A 258 18.20 -17.71 2.29
N GLU A 259 16.98 -18.26 2.12
CA GLU A 259 15.86 -17.56 1.46
C GLU A 259 15.02 -16.69 2.43
N GLY A 260 15.31 -16.76 3.75
CA GLY A 260 14.67 -15.96 4.78
C GLY A 260 14.62 -16.66 6.14
N PRO A 261 14.31 -15.94 7.22
CA PRO A 261 14.27 -16.50 8.57
C PRO A 261 13.07 -17.43 8.77
N VAL A 262 13.23 -18.38 9.71
CA VAL A 262 12.14 -19.24 10.20
C VAL A 262 11.92 -18.98 11.68
N ILE A 263 10.67 -18.79 12.08
CA ILE A 263 10.24 -18.59 13.46
C ILE A 263 9.26 -19.72 13.81
N ILE A 264 9.49 -20.39 14.94
CA ILE A 264 8.58 -21.41 15.45
C ILE A 264 7.91 -20.86 16.71
N PHE A 265 6.58 -20.87 16.72
CA PHE A 265 5.80 -20.62 17.93
C PHE A 265 5.42 -21.94 18.56
N THR A 266 5.85 -22.15 19.80
CA THR A 266 5.56 -23.34 20.61
C THR A 266 4.92 -22.94 21.93
N SER A 267 4.25 -23.87 22.61
CA SER A 267 3.89 -23.70 24.02
C SER A 267 5.06 -24.15 24.88
N GLU A 268 5.19 -23.53 26.04
CA GLU A 268 6.01 -24.03 27.14
C GLU A 268 5.54 -25.40 27.62
#